data_ca93355fb2a03ca4ea9870d37dca7208
#
_entry.id   ca93355fb2a03ca4ea9870d37dca7208
#
_cell.length_a   1.000
_cell.length_b   1.000
_cell.length_c   1.000
_cell.angle_alpha   90.00
_cell.angle_beta   90.00
_cell.angle_gamma   90.00
#
_symmetry.space_group_name_H-M   'P 1'
#
loop_
_entity.id
_entity.type
_entity.pdbx_description
1 polymer ?
#
loop_
_entity_poly.entity_id
_entity_poly.type
_entity_poly.pdbx_seq_one_letter_code
_entity_poly.pdbx_strand_id
1 'polypeptide(L)'
;MFTKTISVSSETKEYDQGFNAAFLAVKQARAQHVQVRPHRAITQLKVTPYLLAQALLLPLVICTLLVFGKSALLDFWRDCVLFWSGGLRLPFVMGTQLKESGQFTEVLSTALASTPMPSMTMLWVTGAITLAGLALSLTMKGASLPLKYPLRIICVVQLITVIYFWWMPGNFPYSIARHSEELMTIGYVLMIATPVMLGVGYYILNQSILIKLFHTGIILLFFSIMVPHQVLAQAFIMQHMSVLFMPVLYLCFGAVFDALVFVALYSWAVSNAPANATI
;
A
#
# COMPACT_ATOMS: atom_id res chain seq x y z
N MET A 1 -29.17 37.91 -46.43
CA MET A 1 -29.37 37.67 -44.98
C MET A 1 -29.74 36.21 -44.84
N PHE A 2 -28.75 35.33 -44.64
CA PHE A 2 -28.93 33.85 -44.54
C PHE A 2 -28.98 33.47 -43.10
N THR A 3 -30.16 33.11 -42.62
CA THR A 3 -30.37 32.56 -41.29
C THR A 3 -29.95 31.09 -41.26
N LYS A 4 -28.83 30.80 -40.65
CA LYS A 4 -28.30 29.44 -40.43
C LYS A 4 -29.10 28.79 -39.30
N THR A 5 -30.07 27.98 -39.67
CA THR A 5 -30.82 27.14 -38.70
C THR A 5 -29.88 26.03 -38.22
N ILE A 6 -29.36 26.17 -37.01
CA ILE A 6 -28.54 25.16 -36.36
C ILE A 6 -29.45 23.99 -35.99
N SER A 7 -29.15 22.80 -36.51
CA SER A 7 -29.86 21.56 -36.21
C SER A 7 -29.50 21.06 -34.81
N VAL A 8 -30.13 21.58 -33.78
CA VAL A 8 -30.02 21.16 -32.38
C VAL A 8 -30.76 19.82 -32.14
N SER A 9 -31.40 19.25 -33.15
CA SER A 9 -32.36 18.13 -32.99
C SER A 9 -31.73 16.73 -32.96
N SER A 10 -30.49 16.52 -33.39
CA SER A 10 -29.91 15.16 -33.40
C SER A 10 -29.13 14.80 -32.14
N GLU A 11 -28.37 15.73 -31.59
CA GLU A 11 -27.62 15.50 -30.35
C GLU A 11 -28.49 15.32 -29.12
N THR A 12 -29.59 16.09 -29.00
CA THR A 12 -30.56 15.90 -27.89
C THR A 12 -31.28 14.56 -27.95
N LYS A 13 -31.57 14.03 -29.15
CA LYS A 13 -32.19 12.70 -29.26
C LYS A 13 -31.23 11.56 -28.91
N GLU A 14 -29.97 11.69 -29.25
CA GLU A 14 -28.94 10.69 -28.90
C GLU A 14 -28.64 10.68 -27.41
N TYR A 15 -28.61 11.85 -26.77
CA TYR A 15 -28.46 11.99 -25.32
C TYR A 15 -29.66 11.42 -24.56
N ASP A 16 -30.88 11.69 -25.00
CA ASP A 16 -32.10 11.14 -24.41
C ASP A 16 -32.22 9.63 -24.59
N GLN A 17 -31.76 9.07 -25.72
CA GLN A 17 -31.69 7.62 -25.92
C GLN A 17 -30.67 6.95 -25.01
N GLY A 18 -29.49 7.54 -24.83
CA GLY A 18 -28.46 7.06 -23.90
C GLY A 18 -28.94 7.08 -22.45
N PHE A 19 -29.58 8.17 -22.04
CA PHE A 19 -30.15 8.30 -20.69
C PHE A 19 -31.27 7.27 -20.42
N ASN A 20 -32.19 7.11 -21.36
CA ASN A 20 -33.29 6.15 -21.25
C ASN A 20 -32.76 4.68 -21.23
N ALA A 21 -31.75 4.35 -22.01
CA ALA A 21 -31.13 3.03 -21.98
C ALA A 21 -30.45 2.74 -20.63
N ALA A 22 -29.72 3.72 -20.07
CA ALA A 22 -29.09 3.62 -18.76
C ALA A 22 -30.15 3.49 -17.63
N PHE A 23 -31.22 4.26 -17.71
CA PHE A 23 -32.34 4.19 -16.77
C PHE A 23 -33.07 2.84 -16.82
N LEU A 24 -33.30 2.29 -18.00
CA LEU A 24 -33.89 0.96 -18.18
C LEU A 24 -32.97 -0.15 -17.65
N ALA A 25 -31.66 -0.05 -17.89
CA ALA A 25 -30.67 -1.00 -17.38
C ALA A 25 -30.67 -1.00 -15.82
N VAL A 26 -30.73 0.17 -15.19
CA VAL A 26 -30.82 0.30 -13.74
C VAL A 26 -32.14 -0.27 -13.21
N LYS A 27 -33.25 -0.04 -13.93
CA LYS A 27 -34.56 -0.57 -13.56
C LYS A 27 -34.61 -2.11 -13.70
N GLN A 28 -34.01 -2.66 -14.74
CA GLN A 28 -33.87 -4.10 -14.94
C GLN A 28 -32.97 -4.75 -13.88
N ALA A 29 -31.82 -4.13 -13.55
CA ALA A 29 -30.96 -4.59 -12.47
C ALA A 29 -31.66 -4.59 -11.11
N ARG A 30 -32.52 -3.59 -10.83
CA ARG A 30 -33.37 -3.59 -9.64
C ARG A 30 -34.43 -4.69 -9.64
N ALA A 31 -35.04 -4.98 -10.79
CA ALA A 31 -36.03 -6.04 -10.93
C ALA A 31 -35.43 -7.45 -10.76
N GLN A 32 -34.13 -7.61 -11.08
CA GLN A 32 -33.40 -8.86 -10.89
C GLN A 32 -32.83 -9.06 -9.49
N HIS A 33 -33.30 -8.30 -8.49
CA HIS A 33 -32.80 -8.32 -7.10
C HIS A 33 -31.27 -8.09 -6.95
N VAL A 34 -30.63 -7.57 -7.97
CA VAL A 34 -29.28 -7.00 -7.81
C VAL A 34 -29.45 -5.81 -6.89
N GLN A 35 -29.10 -5.94 -5.63
CA GLN A 35 -29.09 -4.84 -4.66
C GLN A 35 -28.06 -3.82 -5.16
N VAL A 36 -28.53 -2.85 -5.97
CA VAL A 36 -27.76 -1.66 -6.28
C VAL A 36 -27.66 -0.90 -4.95
N ARG A 37 -26.58 -1.13 -4.22
CA ARG A 37 -26.32 -0.38 -2.99
C ARG A 37 -26.22 1.09 -3.40
N PRO A 38 -27.11 1.98 -2.90
CA PRO A 38 -27.03 3.38 -3.22
C PRO A 38 -25.64 3.88 -2.85
N HIS A 39 -25.02 4.61 -3.73
CA HIS A 39 -23.69 5.17 -3.47
C HIS A 39 -23.79 6.01 -2.19
N ARG A 40 -22.98 5.71 -1.20
CA ARG A 40 -23.06 6.34 0.15
C ARG A 40 -22.95 7.86 0.14
N ALA A 41 -22.37 8.42 -0.93
CA ALA A 41 -22.33 9.86 -1.15
C ALA A 41 -23.70 10.54 -1.31
N ILE A 42 -24.76 9.75 -1.58
CA ILE A 42 -26.14 10.26 -1.79
C ILE A 42 -26.97 10.19 -0.51
N THR A 43 -26.55 9.41 0.50
CA THR A 43 -27.24 9.34 1.79
C THR A 43 -26.85 10.54 2.66
N GLN A 44 -27.82 11.32 3.10
CA GLN A 44 -27.58 12.37 4.08
C GLN A 44 -27.09 11.74 5.39
N LEU A 45 -25.82 11.98 5.71
CA LEU A 45 -25.21 11.53 6.96
C LEU A 45 -25.78 12.35 8.13
N LYS A 46 -26.56 11.74 8.98
CA LYS A 46 -26.92 12.34 10.27
C LYS A 46 -25.73 12.20 11.22
N VAL A 47 -24.99 13.29 11.39
CA VAL A 47 -23.88 13.35 12.33
C VAL A 47 -24.45 13.40 13.75
N THR A 48 -24.34 12.27 14.45
CA THR A 48 -24.68 12.26 15.89
C THR A 48 -23.43 12.58 16.71
N PRO A 49 -23.55 13.27 17.87
CA PRO A 49 -22.42 13.49 18.76
C PRO A 49 -21.70 12.21 19.16
N TYR A 50 -22.44 11.10 19.25
CA TYR A 50 -21.91 9.77 19.53
C TYR A 50 -20.97 9.25 18.42
N LEU A 51 -21.35 9.41 17.14
CA LEU A 51 -20.51 9.01 16.01
C LEU A 51 -19.23 9.87 15.95
N LEU A 52 -19.35 11.17 16.23
CA LEU A 52 -18.22 12.06 16.28
C LEU A 52 -17.26 11.68 17.43
N ALA A 53 -17.81 11.40 18.60
CA ALA A 53 -17.02 10.93 19.73
C ALA A 53 -16.28 9.61 19.41
N GLN A 54 -16.93 8.64 18.76
CA GLN A 54 -16.28 7.41 18.32
C GLN A 54 -15.16 7.67 17.31
N ALA A 55 -15.39 8.54 16.33
CA ALA A 55 -14.41 8.85 15.29
C ALA A 55 -13.15 9.53 15.85
N LEU A 56 -13.25 10.22 16.97
CA LEU A 56 -12.12 10.89 17.63
C LEU A 56 -11.48 10.04 18.73
N LEU A 57 -12.30 9.47 19.63
CA LEU A 57 -11.78 8.77 20.81
C LEU A 57 -11.19 7.40 20.45
N LEU A 58 -11.79 6.68 19.49
CA LEU A 58 -11.29 5.36 19.12
C LEU A 58 -9.88 5.39 18.54
N PRO A 59 -9.59 6.22 17.52
CA PRO A 59 -8.22 6.38 17.03
C PRO A 59 -7.26 6.88 18.12
N LEU A 60 -7.68 7.83 18.94
CA LEU A 60 -6.84 8.35 20.01
C LEU A 60 -6.42 7.26 21.00
N VAL A 61 -7.36 6.44 21.46
CA VAL A 61 -7.06 5.33 22.40
C VAL A 61 -6.14 4.32 21.74
N ILE A 62 -6.41 3.91 20.49
CA ILE A 62 -5.57 2.93 19.80
C ILE A 62 -4.17 3.47 19.53
N CYS A 63 -4.03 4.72 19.07
CA CYS A 63 -2.72 5.35 18.89
C CYS A 63 -1.95 5.42 20.21
N THR A 64 -2.63 5.77 21.30
CA THR A 64 -2.02 5.81 22.64
C THR A 64 -1.51 4.41 23.05
N LEU A 65 -2.30 3.37 22.83
CA LEU A 65 -1.90 1.98 23.10
C LEU A 65 -0.71 1.56 22.23
N LEU A 66 -0.68 1.95 20.94
CA LEU A 66 0.46 1.66 20.06
C LEU A 66 1.74 2.40 20.50
N VAL A 67 1.61 3.64 20.96
CA VAL A 67 2.77 4.39 21.47
C VAL A 67 3.30 3.79 22.76
N PHE A 68 2.45 3.44 23.71
CA PHE A 68 2.88 2.76 24.96
C PHE A 68 3.36 1.33 24.72
N GLY A 69 2.77 0.62 23.76
CA GLY A 69 3.15 -0.73 23.38
C GLY A 69 4.34 -0.80 22.40
N LYS A 70 4.96 0.34 22.06
CA LYS A 70 6.04 0.41 21.07
C LYS A 70 7.18 -0.55 21.39
N SER A 71 7.68 -0.59 22.63
CA SER A 71 8.77 -1.47 23.01
C SER A 71 8.42 -2.95 22.79
N ALA A 72 7.23 -3.38 23.21
CA ALA A 72 6.78 -4.75 23.00
C ALA A 72 6.65 -5.13 21.52
N LEU A 73 6.17 -4.19 20.68
CA LEU A 73 6.11 -4.39 19.24
C LEU A 73 7.51 -4.52 18.61
N LEU A 74 8.44 -3.68 19.05
CA LEU A 74 9.82 -3.72 18.57
C LEU A 74 10.53 -5.01 19.01
N ASP A 75 10.31 -5.47 20.22
CA ASP A 75 10.80 -6.76 20.70
C ASP A 75 10.24 -7.91 19.88
N PHE A 76 8.95 -7.90 19.58
CA PHE A 76 8.33 -8.88 18.69
C PHE A 76 8.95 -8.87 17.29
N TRP A 77 9.16 -7.69 16.70
CA TRP A 77 9.81 -7.58 15.39
C TRP A 77 11.25 -8.08 15.41
N ARG A 78 11.99 -7.75 16.48
CA ARG A 78 13.33 -8.27 16.72
C ARG A 78 13.34 -9.81 16.74
N ASP A 79 12.45 -10.40 17.50
CA ASP A 79 12.38 -11.85 17.67
C ASP A 79 11.98 -12.54 16.35
N CYS A 80 11.06 -11.97 15.57
CA CYS A 80 10.75 -12.43 14.22
C CYS A 80 11.98 -12.42 13.31
N VAL A 81 12.73 -11.33 13.32
CA VAL A 81 13.92 -11.22 12.48
C VAL A 81 15.00 -12.20 12.91
N LEU A 82 15.26 -12.34 14.21
CA LEU A 82 16.24 -13.30 14.71
C LEU A 82 15.85 -14.74 14.38
N PHE A 83 14.58 -15.08 14.54
CA PHE A 83 14.09 -16.42 14.22
C PHE A 83 14.39 -16.81 12.76
N TRP A 84 14.09 -15.92 11.82
CA TRP A 84 14.29 -16.20 10.41
C TRP A 84 15.73 -16.01 9.93
N SER A 85 16.49 -15.09 10.53
CA SER A 85 17.86 -14.77 10.10
C SER A 85 18.79 -15.98 10.19
N GLY A 86 18.63 -16.80 11.22
CA GLY A 86 19.39 -18.05 11.40
C GLY A 86 19.16 -19.02 10.23
N GLY A 87 17.91 -19.21 9.82
CA GLY A 87 17.53 -20.09 8.71
C GLY A 87 17.95 -19.53 7.34
N LEU A 88 17.87 -18.21 7.17
CA LEU A 88 18.22 -17.52 5.91
C LEU A 88 19.70 -17.18 5.79
N ARG A 89 20.52 -17.49 6.80
CA ARG A 89 21.97 -17.16 6.87
C ARG A 89 22.23 -15.66 6.62
N LEU A 90 21.34 -14.81 7.13
CA LEU A 90 21.52 -13.37 7.03
C LEU A 90 22.33 -12.89 8.23
N PRO A 91 23.42 -12.13 8.03
CA PRO A 91 24.22 -11.59 9.10
C PRO A 91 23.52 -10.40 9.76
N PHE A 92 22.49 -10.65 10.55
CA PHE A 92 21.90 -9.62 11.40
C PHE A 92 22.68 -9.52 12.70
N VAL A 93 23.25 -8.36 12.96
CA VAL A 93 23.81 -8.02 14.27
C VAL A 93 22.88 -7.01 14.92
N MET A 94 22.47 -7.31 16.14
CA MET A 94 21.81 -6.33 16.99
C MET A 94 22.83 -5.30 17.43
N GLY A 95 22.81 -4.15 16.81
CA GLY A 95 23.54 -2.99 17.27
C GLY A 95 22.64 -2.19 18.20
N THR A 96 22.93 -2.23 19.49
CA THR A 96 22.52 -1.17 20.43
C THR A 96 23.32 0.07 20.13
N GLN A 97 23.04 0.74 19.03
CA GLN A 97 23.55 2.10 18.82
C GLN A 97 22.46 3.04 19.30
N LEU A 98 22.59 3.46 20.56
CA LEU A 98 21.93 4.63 21.13
C LEU A 98 22.27 5.84 20.28
N LYS A 99 21.42 6.19 19.34
CA LYS A 99 21.43 7.48 18.71
C LYS A 99 20.59 8.42 19.57
N GLU A 100 21.15 9.54 19.99
CA GLU A 100 20.59 10.52 20.92
C GLU A 100 19.23 11.12 20.54
N SER A 101 18.60 10.71 19.43
CA SER A 101 17.34 11.28 18.96
C SER A 101 16.11 10.41 19.14
N GLY A 102 16.12 9.42 20.02
CA GLY A 102 14.90 8.74 20.49
C GLY A 102 14.05 8.01 19.44
N GLN A 103 14.50 7.87 18.22
CA GLN A 103 13.76 7.24 17.14
C GLN A 103 14.41 5.94 16.69
N PHE A 104 13.66 4.84 16.77
CA PHE A 104 13.79 3.54 16.10
C PHE A 104 15.18 2.88 15.89
N THR A 105 16.28 3.43 16.37
CA THR A 105 17.64 2.95 16.16
C THR A 105 17.97 1.65 16.89
N GLU A 106 17.10 1.16 17.75
CA GLU A 106 17.36 -0.04 18.55
C GLU A 106 17.00 -1.36 17.85
N VAL A 107 16.34 -1.33 16.70
CA VAL A 107 15.64 -2.54 16.24
C VAL A 107 16.42 -3.41 15.28
N LEU A 108 17.22 -2.88 14.40
CA LEU A 108 17.95 -3.68 13.44
C LEU A 108 19.10 -2.89 12.80
N SER A 109 20.24 -2.97 13.42
CA SER A 109 21.49 -2.75 12.71
C SER A 109 21.86 -4.07 12.02
N THR A 110 21.58 -4.19 10.74
CA THR A 110 22.19 -5.25 9.95
C THR A 110 23.67 -4.90 9.84
N ALA A 111 24.51 -5.52 10.66
CA ALA A 111 25.95 -5.43 10.50
C ALA A 111 26.37 -6.22 9.26
N LEU A 112 25.92 -5.76 8.12
CA LEU A 112 26.41 -6.21 6.84
C LEU A 112 27.73 -5.49 6.60
N ALA A 113 28.80 -6.22 6.72
CA ALA A 113 30.15 -5.70 6.53
C ALA A 113 30.36 -5.10 5.12
N SER A 114 29.54 -5.45 4.14
CA SER A 114 29.57 -4.90 2.79
C SER A 114 28.23 -5.01 2.10
N THR A 115 27.79 -3.91 1.53
CA THR A 115 26.63 -3.89 0.64
C THR A 115 27.04 -4.46 -0.72
N PRO A 116 26.47 -5.58 -1.20
CA PRO A 116 26.91 -6.20 -2.44
C PRO A 116 26.56 -5.31 -3.64
N MET A 117 27.60 -4.77 -4.28
CA MET A 117 27.45 -3.98 -5.50
C MET A 117 27.20 -4.87 -6.71
N PRO A 118 26.43 -4.41 -7.71
CA PRO A 118 26.14 -5.20 -8.89
C PRO A 118 27.39 -5.41 -9.75
N SER A 119 27.60 -6.65 -10.22
CA SER A 119 28.60 -6.93 -11.25
C SER A 119 28.17 -6.39 -12.62
N MET A 120 29.11 -6.18 -13.52
CA MET A 120 28.79 -5.76 -14.90
C MET A 120 27.90 -6.77 -15.62
N THR A 121 28.11 -8.06 -15.42
CA THR A 121 27.23 -9.11 -15.97
C THR A 121 25.79 -8.96 -15.45
N MET A 122 25.65 -8.69 -14.17
CA MET A 122 24.33 -8.49 -13.56
C MET A 122 23.63 -7.26 -14.12
N LEU A 123 24.36 -6.15 -14.35
CA LEU A 123 23.78 -4.95 -14.96
C LEU A 123 23.27 -5.24 -16.38
N TRP A 124 24.06 -5.96 -17.21
CA TRP A 124 23.64 -6.33 -18.56
C TRP A 124 22.41 -7.25 -18.56
N VAL A 125 22.43 -8.31 -17.74
CA VAL A 125 21.33 -9.26 -17.66
C VAL A 125 20.04 -8.57 -17.17
N THR A 126 20.15 -7.80 -16.08
CA THR A 126 19.01 -7.07 -15.52
C THR A 126 18.49 -6.03 -16.51
N GLY A 127 19.38 -5.30 -17.18
CA GLY A 127 19.00 -4.33 -18.22
C GLY A 127 18.24 -4.99 -19.38
N ALA A 128 18.76 -6.13 -19.89
CA ALA A 128 18.09 -6.87 -20.95
C ALA A 128 16.70 -7.39 -20.54
N ILE A 129 16.59 -7.98 -19.35
CA ILE A 129 15.30 -8.46 -18.82
C ILE A 129 14.32 -7.29 -18.64
N THR A 130 14.80 -6.16 -18.14
CA THR A 130 13.97 -4.95 -17.92
C THR A 130 13.46 -4.38 -19.24
N LEU A 131 14.31 -4.31 -20.27
CA LEU A 131 13.92 -3.86 -21.61
C LEU A 131 12.93 -4.83 -22.26
N ALA A 132 13.13 -6.14 -22.10
CA ALA A 132 12.19 -7.16 -22.57
C ALA A 132 10.83 -7.04 -21.86
N GLY A 133 10.83 -6.84 -20.54
CA GLY A 133 9.61 -6.61 -19.76
C GLY A 133 8.87 -5.34 -20.17
N LEU A 134 9.61 -4.25 -20.45
CA LEU A 134 9.04 -3.02 -20.96
C LEU A 134 8.41 -3.22 -22.35
N ALA A 135 9.10 -3.90 -23.26
CA ALA A 135 8.59 -4.25 -24.58
C ALA A 135 7.33 -5.12 -24.48
N LEU A 136 7.35 -6.14 -23.61
CA LEU A 136 6.18 -6.96 -23.33
C LEU A 136 5.00 -6.12 -22.83
N SER A 137 5.25 -5.14 -21.96
CA SER A 137 4.20 -4.24 -21.46
C SER A 137 3.52 -3.44 -22.56
N LEU A 138 4.19 -3.19 -23.68
CA LEU A 138 3.62 -2.48 -24.82
C LEU A 138 2.62 -3.34 -25.62
N THR A 139 2.83 -4.66 -25.65
CA THR A 139 1.99 -5.61 -26.37
C THR A 139 0.76 -6.08 -25.58
N MET A 140 0.72 -5.84 -24.26
CA MET A 140 -0.39 -6.27 -23.39
C MET A 140 -1.69 -5.56 -23.74
N LYS A 141 -2.77 -6.35 -23.93
CA LYS A 141 -4.12 -5.90 -24.31
C LYS A 141 -5.20 -6.67 -23.53
N GLY A 142 -6.43 -6.15 -23.54
CA GLY A 142 -7.59 -6.82 -22.96
C GLY A 142 -7.49 -7.07 -21.45
N ALA A 143 -7.72 -8.29 -21.00
CA ALA A 143 -7.75 -8.65 -19.57
C ALA A 143 -6.44 -8.42 -18.83
N SER A 144 -5.30 -8.30 -19.52
CA SER A 144 -3.99 -8.04 -18.91
C SER A 144 -3.70 -6.54 -18.67
N LEU A 145 -4.61 -5.63 -19.06
CA LEU A 145 -4.43 -4.19 -18.87
C LEU A 145 -4.11 -3.75 -17.42
N PRO A 146 -4.75 -4.30 -16.38
CA PRO A 146 -4.42 -3.92 -15.00
C PRO A 146 -2.96 -4.20 -14.62
N LEU A 147 -2.36 -5.27 -15.15
CA LEU A 147 -0.99 -5.63 -14.90
C LEU A 147 0.03 -4.81 -15.71
N LYS A 148 -0.40 -4.24 -16.81
CA LYS A 148 0.44 -3.45 -17.71
C LYS A 148 1.11 -2.26 -17.03
N TYR A 149 0.35 -1.50 -16.24
CA TYR A 149 0.86 -0.28 -15.61
C TYR A 149 1.85 -0.57 -14.48
N PRO A 150 1.55 -1.48 -13.51
CA PRO A 150 2.54 -1.90 -12.51
C PRO A 150 3.82 -2.43 -13.14
N LEU A 151 3.72 -3.31 -14.13
CA LEU A 151 4.88 -3.85 -14.83
C LEU A 151 5.73 -2.74 -15.46
N ARG A 152 5.08 -1.76 -16.09
CA ARG A 152 5.77 -0.63 -16.71
C ARG A 152 6.50 0.23 -15.67
N ILE A 153 5.86 0.51 -14.53
CA ILE A 153 6.47 1.26 -13.44
C ILE A 153 7.71 0.52 -12.92
N ILE A 154 7.59 -0.78 -12.65
CA ILE A 154 8.70 -1.62 -12.20
C ILE A 154 9.86 -1.56 -13.21
N CYS A 155 9.58 -1.75 -14.50
CA CYS A 155 10.60 -1.74 -15.53
C CYS A 155 11.26 -0.35 -15.66
N VAL A 156 10.50 0.74 -15.58
CA VAL A 156 11.06 2.09 -15.66
C VAL A 156 11.98 2.38 -14.48
N VAL A 157 11.54 2.08 -13.25
CA VAL A 157 12.35 2.27 -12.04
C VAL A 157 13.61 1.42 -12.11
N GLN A 158 13.49 0.15 -12.52
CA GLN A 158 14.65 -0.74 -12.64
C GLN A 158 15.62 -0.26 -13.73
N LEU A 159 15.13 0.24 -14.86
CA LEU A 159 15.97 0.77 -15.92
C LEU A 159 16.77 2.00 -15.46
N ILE A 160 16.11 2.93 -14.76
CA ILE A 160 16.77 4.11 -14.16
C ILE A 160 17.88 3.65 -13.21
N THR A 161 17.61 2.63 -12.38
CA THR A 161 18.58 2.08 -11.44
C THR A 161 19.77 1.43 -12.16
N VAL A 162 19.53 0.66 -13.23
CA VAL A 162 20.59 0.06 -14.05
C VAL A 162 21.46 1.16 -14.66
N ILE A 163 20.87 2.21 -15.22
CA ILE A 163 21.61 3.35 -15.80
C ILE A 163 22.45 4.06 -14.72
N TYR A 164 21.88 4.25 -13.52
CA TYR A 164 22.59 4.87 -12.41
C TYR A 164 23.85 4.07 -12.01
N PHE A 165 23.70 2.76 -11.80
CA PHE A 165 24.81 1.90 -11.43
C PHE A 165 25.84 1.70 -12.55
N TRP A 166 25.43 1.88 -13.79
CA TRP A 166 26.37 1.91 -14.92
C TRP A 166 27.26 3.16 -14.88
N TRP A 167 26.70 4.29 -14.52
CA TRP A 167 27.41 5.58 -14.59
C TRP A 167 28.12 5.95 -13.29
N MET A 168 27.51 5.68 -12.14
CA MET A 168 27.97 6.16 -10.83
C MET A 168 27.87 5.08 -9.74
N PRO A 169 28.50 3.91 -9.90
CA PRO A 169 28.33 2.81 -8.95
C PRO A 169 28.83 3.15 -7.54
N GLY A 170 29.92 3.94 -7.44
CA GLY A 170 30.52 4.32 -6.15
C GLY A 170 29.76 5.37 -5.33
N ASN A 171 28.75 6.03 -5.92
CA ASN A 171 28.04 7.13 -5.27
C ASN A 171 26.70 6.68 -4.67
N PHE A 172 26.41 5.39 -4.62
CA PHE A 172 25.14 4.90 -4.05
C PHE A 172 25.14 5.05 -2.52
N PRO A 173 24.29 5.93 -1.96
CA PRO A 173 24.41 6.36 -0.56
C PRO A 173 23.71 5.43 0.44
N TYR A 174 22.97 4.41 -0.04
CA TYR A 174 22.14 3.57 0.81
C TYR A 174 22.79 2.22 1.08
N SER A 175 22.76 1.82 2.35
CA SER A 175 23.10 0.46 2.79
C SER A 175 21.83 -0.36 3.02
N ILE A 176 21.97 -1.69 3.02
CA ILE A 176 20.83 -2.59 3.35
C ILE A 176 20.36 -2.32 4.78
N ALA A 177 21.29 -2.01 5.70
CA ALA A 177 20.95 -1.66 7.08
C ALA A 177 20.01 -0.45 7.15
N ARG A 178 20.41 0.65 6.50
CA ARG A 178 19.61 1.87 6.46
C ARG A 178 18.26 1.66 5.80
N HIS A 179 18.23 0.89 4.70
CA HIS A 179 16.99 0.54 4.02
C HIS A 179 16.03 -0.24 4.92
N SER A 180 16.54 -1.23 5.67
CA SER A 180 15.76 -2.02 6.62
C SER A 180 15.19 -1.15 7.76
N GLU A 181 16.00 -0.24 8.30
CA GLU A 181 15.60 0.71 9.34
C GLU A 181 14.50 1.66 8.84
N GLU A 182 14.64 2.20 7.63
CA GLU A 182 13.63 3.06 7.02
C GLU A 182 12.30 2.32 6.79
N LEU A 183 12.34 1.07 6.30
CA LEU A 183 11.13 0.26 6.11
C LEU A 183 10.41 -0.03 7.43
N MET A 184 11.14 -0.36 8.50
CA MET A 184 10.52 -0.56 9.81
C MET A 184 9.91 0.73 10.35
N THR A 185 10.59 1.85 10.16
CA THR A 185 10.06 3.16 10.55
C THR A 185 8.78 3.48 9.82
N ILE A 186 8.74 3.26 8.49
CA ILE A 186 7.54 3.46 7.67
C ILE A 186 6.42 2.53 8.14
N GLY A 187 6.72 1.26 8.38
CA GLY A 187 5.75 0.28 8.88
C GLY A 187 5.10 0.73 10.20
N TYR A 188 5.89 1.22 11.14
CA TYR A 188 5.36 1.74 12.40
C TYR A 188 4.52 3.02 12.20
N VAL A 189 4.96 3.94 11.36
CA VAL A 189 4.20 5.15 11.03
C VAL A 189 2.85 4.77 10.39
N LEU A 190 2.82 3.78 9.51
CA LEU A 190 1.59 3.26 8.93
C LEU A 190 0.68 2.62 9.97
N MET A 191 1.23 1.91 10.96
CA MET A 191 0.44 1.37 12.06
C MET A 191 -0.21 2.48 12.90
N ILE A 192 0.50 3.58 13.19
CA ILE A 192 -0.06 4.74 13.88
C ILE A 192 -1.09 5.47 12.98
N ALA A 193 -0.84 5.59 11.68
CA ALA A 193 -1.76 6.23 10.74
C ALA A 193 -3.04 5.41 10.53
N THR A 194 -2.98 4.08 10.64
CA THR A 194 -4.11 3.17 10.40
C THR A 194 -5.36 3.53 11.20
N PRO A 195 -5.35 3.63 12.56
CA PRO A 195 -6.53 3.99 13.32
C PRO A 195 -7.03 5.40 13.01
N VAL A 196 -6.17 6.35 12.66
CA VAL A 196 -6.56 7.71 12.27
C VAL A 196 -7.31 7.69 10.94
N MET A 197 -6.78 7.00 9.92
CA MET A 197 -7.42 6.87 8.62
C MET A 197 -8.75 6.10 8.71
N LEU A 198 -8.78 5.04 9.52
CA LEU A 198 -10.01 4.28 9.78
C LEU A 198 -11.03 5.12 10.56
N GLY A 199 -10.59 5.96 11.49
CA GLY A 199 -11.46 6.87 12.25
C GLY A 199 -12.24 7.81 11.33
N VAL A 200 -11.59 8.37 10.32
CA VAL A 200 -12.24 9.15 9.26
C VAL A 200 -13.24 8.29 8.48
N GLY A 201 -12.89 7.03 8.18
CA GLY A 201 -13.81 6.09 7.53
C GLY A 201 -14.97 5.66 8.43
N TYR A 202 -14.73 5.47 9.73
CA TYR A 202 -15.74 5.05 10.71
C TYR A 202 -16.82 6.10 10.97
N TYR A 203 -16.54 7.36 10.71
CA TYR A 203 -17.53 8.42 10.73
C TYR A 203 -18.66 8.17 9.70
N ILE A 204 -18.28 7.60 8.54
CA ILE A 204 -19.24 7.29 7.46
C ILE A 204 -19.94 5.93 7.70
N LEU A 205 -19.30 5.02 8.47
CA LEU A 205 -19.80 3.68 8.70
C LEU A 205 -20.59 3.60 10.01
N ASN A 206 -21.92 3.46 9.92
CA ASN A 206 -22.76 3.20 11.08
C ASN A 206 -22.67 1.72 11.50
N GLN A 207 -21.51 1.35 12.03
CA GLN A 207 -21.23 0.01 12.56
C GLN A 207 -21.06 0.05 14.08
N SER A 208 -21.26 -1.10 14.73
CA SER A 208 -20.98 -1.21 16.17
C SER A 208 -19.49 -1.00 16.48
N ILE A 209 -19.18 -0.50 17.66
CA ILE A 209 -17.80 -0.29 18.13
C ILE A 209 -16.97 -1.58 18.03
N LEU A 210 -17.57 -2.73 18.38
CA LEU A 210 -16.89 -4.02 18.35
C LEU A 210 -16.41 -4.40 16.93
N ILE A 211 -17.25 -4.15 15.92
CA ILE A 211 -16.89 -4.41 14.51
C ILE A 211 -15.77 -3.47 14.07
N LYS A 212 -15.83 -2.20 14.45
CA LYS A 212 -14.79 -1.21 14.17
C LYS A 212 -13.44 -1.62 14.78
N LEU A 213 -13.46 -2.02 16.06
CA LEU A 213 -12.28 -2.52 16.77
C LEU A 213 -11.72 -3.80 16.12
N PHE A 214 -12.59 -4.72 15.75
CA PHE A 214 -12.20 -5.97 15.09
C PHE A 214 -11.48 -5.71 13.76
N HIS A 215 -12.05 -4.86 12.89
CA HIS A 215 -11.42 -4.50 11.63
C HIS A 215 -10.08 -3.78 11.84
N THR A 216 -10.03 -2.82 12.78
CA THR A 216 -8.78 -2.14 13.12
C THR A 216 -7.74 -3.12 13.65
N GLY A 217 -8.15 -4.01 14.54
CA GLY A 217 -7.28 -5.04 15.12
C GLY A 217 -6.69 -5.97 14.05
N ILE A 218 -7.48 -6.43 13.09
CA ILE A 218 -7.01 -7.27 11.98
C ILE A 218 -5.98 -6.52 11.12
N ILE A 219 -6.24 -5.26 10.79
CA ILE A 219 -5.31 -4.48 9.96
C ILE A 219 -3.99 -4.23 10.72
N LEU A 220 -4.07 -3.88 12.00
CA LEU A 220 -2.88 -3.70 12.83
C LEU A 220 -2.09 -5.00 13.01
N LEU A 221 -2.78 -6.13 13.23
CA LEU A 221 -2.17 -7.44 13.32
C LEU A 221 -1.46 -7.82 12.02
N PHE A 222 -2.11 -7.55 10.87
CA PHE A 222 -1.51 -7.78 9.57
C PHE A 222 -0.19 -7.00 9.43
N PHE A 223 -0.17 -5.70 9.70
CA PHE A 223 1.05 -4.90 9.61
C PHE A 223 2.10 -5.32 10.63
N SER A 224 1.69 -5.69 11.86
CA SER A 224 2.62 -6.19 12.88
C SER A 224 3.40 -7.42 12.41
N ILE A 225 2.75 -8.31 11.66
CA ILE A 225 3.38 -9.52 11.13
C ILE A 225 4.10 -9.22 9.81
N MET A 226 3.49 -8.46 8.91
CA MET A 226 3.98 -8.27 7.55
C MET A 226 5.26 -7.44 7.50
N VAL A 227 5.38 -6.38 8.30
CA VAL A 227 6.53 -5.46 8.27
C VAL A 227 7.88 -6.17 8.49
N PRO A 228 8.10 -6.96 9.57
CA PRO A 228 9.38 -7.64 9.76
C PRO A 228 9.67 -8.67 8.66
N HIS A 229 8.66 -9.37 8.15
CA HIS A 229 8.84 -10.33 7.07
C HIS A 229 9.19 -9.65 5.74
N GLN A 230 8.61 -8.49 5.47
CA GLN A 230 8.89 -7.67 4.29
C GLN A 230 10.34 -7.15 4.31
N VAL A 231 10.79 -6.67 5.48
CA VAL A 231 12.18 -6.24 5.69
C VAL A 231 13.15 -7.41 5.46
N LEU A 232 12.85 -8.58 6.02
CA LEU A 232 13.65 -9.80 5.84
C LEU A 232 13.72 -10.22 4.38
N ALA A 233 12.58 -10.27 3.68
CA ALA A 233 12.53 -10.67 2.28
C ALA A 233 13.34 -9.72 1.40
N GLN A 234 13.24 -8.41 1.65
CA GLN A 234 14.01 -7.42 0.91
C GLN A 234 15.50 -7.49 1.23
N ALA A 235 15.88 -7.63 2.50
CA ALA A 235 17.28 -7.81 2.90
C ALA A 235 17.87 -9.08 2.29
N PHE A 236 17.13 -10.19 2.25
CA PHE A 236 17.53 -11.44 1.63
C PHE A 236 17.81 -11.26 0.13
N ILE A 237 16.88 -10.64 -0.59
CA ILE A 237 17.06 -10.37 -2.03
C ILE A 237 18.28 -9.49 -2.27
N MET A 238 18.44 -8.39 -1.54
CA MET A 238 19.56 -7.47 -1.70
C MET A 238 20.91 -8.12 -1.34
N GLN A 239 20.93 -8.97 -0.31
CA GLN A 239 22.14 -9.65 0.12
C GLN A 239 22.63 -10.70 -0.89
N HIS A 240 21.70 -11.45 -1.49
CA HIS A 240 22.06 -12.55 -2.41
C HIS A 240 22.14 -12.11 -3.87
N MET A 241 21.42 -11.06 -4.23
CA MET A 241 21.44 -10.56 -5.60
C MET A 241 22.28 -9.28 -5.71
N SER A 242 21.78 -8.15 -5.21
CA SER A 242 22.50 -6.87 -5.17
C SER A 242 21.59 -5.75 -4.71
N VAL A 243 22.17 -4.63 -4.30
CA VAL A 243 21.46 -3.37 -4.07
C VAL A 243 20.83 -2.76 -5.33
N LEU A 244 21.16 -3.30 -6.51
CA LEU A 244 20.52 -2.93 -7.78
C LEU A 244 18.99 -3.02 -7.74
N PHE A 245 18.43 -3.92 -6.91
CA PHE A 245 16.98 -4.11 -6.78
C PHE A 245 16.36 -3.24 -5.69
N MET A 246 17.17 -2.54 -4.88
CA MET A 246 16.66 -1.76 -3.74
C MET A 246 15.56 -0.77 -4.12
N PRO A 247 15.66 0.08 -5.16
CA PRO A 247 14.62 1.05 -5.49
C PRO A 247 13.30 0.40 -5.90
N VAL A 248 13.36 -0.71 -6.65
CA VAL A 248 12.15 -1.46 -7.03
C VAL A 248 11.52 -2.14 -5.83
N LEU A 249 12.32 -2.76 -4.96
CA LEU A 249 11.83 -3.38 -3.74
C LEU A 249 11.18 -2.35 -2.82
N TYR A 250 11.83 -1.20 -2.62
CA TYR A 250 11.28 -0.11 -1.81
C TYR A 250 9.96 0.42 -2.36
N LEU A 251 9.87 0.65 -3.66
CA LEU A 251 8.66 1.19 -4.27
C LEU A 251 7.55 0.14 -4.34
N CYS A 252 7.83 -1.07 -4.83
CA CYS A 252 6.79 -2.06 -5.14
C CYS A 252 6.43 -2.96 -3.97
N PHE A 253 7.36 -3.20 -3.04
CA PHE A 253 7.17 -4.08 -1.87
C PHE A 253 7.42 -3.35 -0.53
N GLY A 254 7.51 -2.03 -0.55
CA GLY A 254 7.60 -1.16 0.62
C GLY A 254 6.31 -0.36 0.79
N ALA A 255 6.45 0.95 1.01
CA ALA A 255 5.36 1.86 1.36
C ALA A 255 4.16 1.84 0.39
N VAL A 256 4.39 1.69 -0.93
CA VAL A 256 3.30 1.62 -1.92
C VAL A 256 2.50 0.34 -1.76
N PHE A 257 3.19 -0.80 -1.57
CA PHE A 257 2.52 -2.08 -1.32
C PHE A 257 1.68 -2.02 -0.05
N ASP A 258 2.24 -1.50 1.03
CA ASP A 258 1.55 -1.37 2.31
C ASP A 258 0.32 -0.47 2.21
N ALA A 259 0.43 0.64 1.48
CA ALA A 259 -0.72 1.51 1.21
C ALA A 259 -1.81 0.80 0.39
N LEU A 260 -1.44 0.02 -0.62
CA LEU A 260 -2.40 -0.76 -1.42
C LEU A 260 -3.08 -1.85 -0.58
N VAL A 261 -2.33 -2.54 0.27
CA VAL A 261 -2.88 -3.54 1.20
C VAL A 261 -3.81 -2.87 2.21
N PHE A 262 -3.42 -1.71 2.76
CA PHE A 262 -4.31 -0.94 3.62
C PHE A 262 -5.64 -0.61 2.93
N VAL A 263 -5.59 -0.10 1.69
CA VAL A 263 -6.79 0.21 0.90
C VAL A 263 -7.62 -1.04 0.64
N ALA A 264 -7.00 -2.17 0.34
CA ALA A 264 -7.70 -3.44 0.12
C ALA A 264 -8.42 -3.92 1.39
N LEU A 265 -7.73 -3.92 2.53
CA LEU A 265 -8.28 -4.31 3.82
C LEU A 265 -9.38 -3.33 4.29
N TYR A 266 -9.18 -2.04 4.06
CA TYR A 266 -10.21 -1.03 4.32
C TYR A 266 -11.46 -1.26 3.45
N SER A 267 -11.27 -1.50 2.15
CA SER A 267 -12.37 -1.79 1.23
C SER A 267 -13.13 -3.06 1.62
N TRP A 268 -12.41 -4.09 2.06
CA TRP A 268 -13.00 -5.30 2.61
C TRP A 268 -13.83 -5.00 3.87
N ALA A 269 -13.29 -4.24 4.82
CA ALA A 269 -14.01 -3.84 6.04
C ALA A 269 -15.28 -3.04 5.73
N VAL A 270 -15.23 -2.15 4.73
CA VAL A 270 -16.37 -1.36 4.28
C VAL A 270 -17.41 -2.23 3.56
N SER A 271 -16.98 -3.20 2.74
CA SER A 271 -17.90 -4.07 2.00
C SER A 271 -18.73 -4.98 2.90
N ASN A 272 -18.18 -5.34 4.06
CA ASN A 272 -18.87 -6.15 5.07
C ASN A 272 -19.81 -5.34 5.99
N ALA A 273 -19.95 -4.03 5.77
CA ALA A 273 -20.91 -3.24 6.51
C ALA A 273 -22.35 -3.65 6.14
N PRO A 274 -23.24 -3.90 7.13
CA PRO A 274 -24.61 -4.31 6.86
C PRO A 274 -25.33 -3.26 6.01
N ALA A 275 -26.07 -3.73 5.00
CA ALA A 275 -26.82 -2.87 4.09
C ALA A 275 -27.94 -2.09 4.79
N ASN A 276 -28.40 -2.58 5.94
CA ASN A 276 -29.53 -2.04 6.71
C ASN A 276 -29.14 -1.01 7.77
N ALA A 277 -27.95 -0.45 7.70
CA ALA A 277 -27.65 0.77 8.44
C ALA A 277 -28.45 1.93 7.83
N THR A 278 -29.79 1.74 7.71
CA THR A 278 -30.74 2.84 7.49
C THR A 278 -30.73 3.68 8.75
N ILE A 279 -30.30 4.85 8.55
CA ILE A 279 -30.31 5.97 9.49
C ILE A 279 -31.75 6.41 9.73
#